data_fe4123f84995fc21d5cc6c8e4e3a7e90
#
_entry.id   fe4123f84995fc21d5cc6c8e4e3a7e90
#
_cell.length_a   1.000
_cell.length_b   1.000
_cell.length_c   1.000
_cell.angle_alpha   90.00
_cell.angle_beta   90.00
_cell.angle_gamma   90.00
#
_symmetry.space_group_name_H-M   'P 1'
#
loop_
_entity.id
_entity.type
_entity.pdbx_description
1 polymer ?
#
loop_
_entity_poly.entity_id
_entity_poly.type
_entity_poly.pdbx_seq_one_letter_code
_entity_poly.pdbx_strand_id
1 'polypeptide(L)' 'QIGEGSVVEDSVIMPNVKIGKNVVIKKAMIAEGAVIEDNAIIKDEDDEISVVSEFELVKA' A
#
# COMPACT_ATOMS: atom_id res chain seq x y z
N GLN A 1 -7.81 2.35 -6.52
CA GLN A 1 -7.33 3.55 -7.21
C GLN A 1 -5.89 3.84 -6.82
N ILE A 2 -5.04 3.94 -7.78
CA ILE A 2 -3.60 4.14 -7.57
C ILE A 2 -3.21 5.50 -8.13
N GLY A 3 -2.60 6.33 -7.30
CA GLY A 3 -2.19 7.67 -7.69
C GLY A 3 -0.99 7.69 -8.62
N GLU A 4 -0.76 8.84 -9.22
CA GLU A 4 0.31 9.03 -10.19
C GLU A 4 1.69 8.85 -9.55
N GLY A 5 2.58 8.19 -10.27
CA GLY A 5 3.95 7.97 -9.80
C GLY A 5 4.12 6.87 -8.78
N SER A 6 3.04 6.18 -8.43
CA SER A 6 3.11 5.10 -7.45
C SER A 6 3.59 3.81 -8.08
N VAL A 7 4.31 3.01 -7.31
CA VAL A 7 4.83 1.71 -7.72
C VAL A 7 4.28 0.64 -6.80
N VAL A 8 3.69 -0.40 -7.38
CA VAL A 8 3.19 -1.55 -6.63
C VAL A 8 3.80 -2.81 -7.23
N GLU A 9 4.58 -3.53 -6.44
CA GLU A 9 5.26 -4.75 -6.89
C GLU A 9 4.98 -5.91 -5.93
N ASP A 10 4.72 -7.08 -6.49
CA ASP A 10 4.58 -8.35 -5.75
C ASP A 10 3.61 -8.22 -4.57
N SER A 11 2.53 -7.46 -4.76
CA SER A 11 1.60 -7.14 -3.68
C SER A 11 0.19 -7.48 -4.06
N VAL A 12 -0.65 -7.73 -3.06
CA VAL A 12 -2.08 -7.96 -3.23
C VAL A 12 -2.83 -6.74 -2.70
N ILE A 13 -3.62 -6.12 -3.56
CA ILE A 13 -4.42 -4.95 -3.20
C ILE A 13 -5.89 -5.35 -3.29
N MET A 14 -6.58 -5.31 -2.16
CA MET A 14 -7.99 -5.65 -2.11
C MET A 14 -8.85 -4.51 -2.67
N PRO A 15 -10.15 -4.76 -2.94
CA PRO A 15 -11.04 -3.72 -3.47
C PRO A 15 -11.15 -2.50 -2.55
N ASN A 16 -11.48 -1.37 -3.15
CA ASN A 16 -11.76 -0.11 -2.43
C ASN A 16 -10.56 0.46 -1.67
N VAL A 17 -9.36 0.06 -2.01
CA VAL A 17 -8.14 0.66 -1.45
C VAL A 17 -7.82 1.93 -2.23
N LYS A 18 -7.46 2.99 -1.51
CA LYS A 18 -7.00 4.23 -2.12
C LYS A 18 -5.51 4.40 -1.88
N ILE A 19 -4.77 4.55 -2.94
CA ILE A 19 -3.32 4.74 -2.87
C ILE A 19 -3.00 6.12 -3.43
N GLY A 20 -2.31 6.92 -2.66
CA GLY A 20 -1.94 8.27 -3.04
C GLY A 20 -0.86 8.32 -4.12
N LYS A 21 -0.26 9.48 -4.29
CA LYS A 21 0.76 9.72 -5.30
C LYS A 21 2.14 9.38 -4.75
N ASN A 22 3.02 8.91 -5.63
CA ASN A 22 4.41 8.62 -5.29
C ASN A 22 4.55 7.63 -4.13
N VAL A 23 3.62 6.68 -4.04
CA VAL A 23 3.65 5.62 -3.03
C VAL A 23 4.46 4.45 -3.57
N VAL A 24 5.25 3.83 -2.72
CA VAL A 24 5.98 2.61 -3.07
C VAL A 24 5.46 1.48 -2.22
N ILE A 25 4.96 0.42 -2.86
CA ILE A 25 4.44 -0.75 -2.18
C ILE A 25 5.13 -1.98 -2.76
N LYS A 26 5.82 -2.72 -1.92
CA LYS A 26 6.51 -3.95 -2.32
C LYS A 26 6.23 -5.04 -1.33
N LYS A 27 5.85 -6.21 -1.83
CA LYS A 27 5.57 -7.41 -1.01
C LYS A 27 4.64 -7.09 0.15
N ALA A 28 3.46 -6.56 -0.16
CA ALA A 28 2.49 -6.20 0.87
C ALA A 28 1.12 -6.75 0.52
N MET A 29 0.31 -6.98 1.55
CA MET A 29 -1.11 -7.26 1.37
C MET A 29 -1.89 -6.09 1.97
N ILE A 30 -2.66 -5.42 1.12
CA ILE A 30 -3.44 -4.25 1.53
C ILE A 30 -4.90 -4.65 1.59
N ALA A 31 -5.47 -4.64 2.78
CA ALA A 31 -6.84 -5.08 2.98
C ALA A 31 -7.85 -4.05 2.50
N GLU A 32 -9.08 -4.50 2.35
CA GLU A 32 -10.16 -3.70 1.77
C GLU A 32 -10.33 -2.36 2.49
N GLY A 33 -10.54 -1.31 1.72
CA GLY A 33 -10.88 0.01 2.25
C GLY A 33 -9.72 0.77 2.89
N ALA A 34 -8.52 0.23 2.86
CA ALA A 34 -7.36 0.93 3.40
C ALA A 34 -7.04 2.18 2.59
N VAL A 35 -6.44 3.17 3.23
CA VAL A 35 -6.03 4.41 2.58
C VAL A 35 -4.54 4.60 2.80
N ILE A 36 -3.80 4.73 1.71
CA ILE A 36 -2.35 4.95 1.74
C ILE A 36 -2.09 6.39 1.31
N GLU A 37 -1.51 7.19 2.19
CA GLU A 37 -1.28 8.60 1.88
C GLU A 37 -0.14 8.81 0.89
N ASP A 38 -0.10 9.98 0.29
CA ASP A 38 0.95 10.35 -0.67
C ASP A 38 2.34 10.15 -0.04
N ASN A 39 3.27 9.69 -0.86
CA ASN A 39 4.67 9.54 -0.49
C ASN A 39 4.93 8.44 0.55
N ALA A 40 3.95 7.62 0.89
CA ALA A 40 4.16 6.52 1.82
C ALA A 40 5.01 5.43 1.16
N ILE A 41 5.79 4.74 1.98
CA ILE A 41 6.61 3.64 1.51
C ILE A 41 6.28 2.41 2.34
N ILE A 42 5.78 1.38 1.68
CA ILE A 42 5.46 0.10 2.30
C ILE A 42 6.30 -0.96 1.60
N LYS A 43 7.30 -1.45 2.28
CA LYS A 43 8.13 -2.52 1.73
C LYS A 43 8.51 -3.47 2.83
N ASP A 44 8.78 -4.73 2.46
CA ASP A 44 9.16 -5.66 3.47
C ASP A 44 10.62 -5.43 3.87
N GLU A 45 10.89 -5.74 5.11
CA GLU A 45 12.25 -5.88 5.60
C GLU A 45 12.38 -7.34 6.05
N ASP A 46 13.47 -7.97 5.72
CA ASP A 46 13.71 -9.36 6.15
C ASP A 46 12.79 -10.39 5.50
N ASP A 47 12.37 -10.15 4.25
CA ASP A 47 11.54 -11.07 3.48
C ASP A 47 10.18 -11.40 4.11
N GLU A 48 9.68 -10.54 4.97
CA GLU A 48 8.34 -10.70 5.52
C GLU A 48 7.36 -9.82 4.79
N ILE A 49 6.15 -10.35 4.54
CA ILE A 49 5.11 -9.58 3.86
C ILE A 49 4.49 -8.59 4.84
N SER A 50 4.44 -7.33 4.44
CA SER A 50 3.74 -6.31 5.22
C SER A 50 2.24 -6.46 5.04
N VAL A 51 1.47 -6.32 6.11
CA VAL A 51 0.01 -6.41 6.04
C VAL A 51 -0.58 -5.10 6.54
N VAL A 52 -1.45 -4.51 5.72
CA VAL A 52 -2.22 -3.33 6.10
C VAL A 52 -3.65 -3.78 6.36
N SER A 53 -4.17 -3.47 7.53
CA SER A 53 -5.50 -3.93 7.96
C SER A 53 -6.62 -3.21 7.21
N GLU A 54 -7.83 -3.79 7.28
CA GLU A 54 -9.01 -3.17 6.66
C GLU A 54 -9.21 -1.76 7.21
N PHE A 55 -9.51 -0.84 6.30
CA PHE A 55 -9.80 0.56 6.63
C PHE A 55 -8.68 1.28 7.38
N GLU A 56 -7.49 0.71 7.38
CA GLU A 56 -6.35 1.35 8.03
C GLU A 56 -5.89 2.57 7.23
N LEU A 57 -5.46 3.62 7.93
CA LEU A 57 -4.84 4.79 7.30
C LEU A 57 -3.32 4.69 7.48
N VAL A 58 -2.61 4.62 6.38
CA VAL A 58 -1.15 4.58 6.40
C VAL A 58 -0.61 5.95 6.04
N LYS A 59 0.12 6.55 6.93
CA LYS A 59 0.69 7.88 6.71
C LYS A 59 2.15 7.78 6.26
N ALA A 60 2.54 8.76 5.49
CA ALA A 60 3.91 8.85 5.01
C ALA A 60 4.91 9.07 6.15
#